data_cc383ed7db49391fe4b62050af60b510
#
_entry.id   cc383ed7db49391fe4b62050af60b510
#
_cell.length_a   1.000
_cell.length_b   1.000
_cell.length_c   1.000
_cell.angle_alpha   90.00
_cell.angle_beta   90.00
_cell.angle_gamma   90.00
#
_symmetry.space_group_name_H-M   'P 1'
#
loop_
_entity.id
_entity.type
_entity.pdbx_description
1 polymer ?
#
loop_
_entity_poly.entity_id
_entity_poly.type
_entity_poly.pdbx_seq_one_letter_code
_entity_poly.pdbx_strand_id
1 'polypeptide(L)'
;MSRIIFLTTAASVLLAGAAPAAAPQFDTPAKVAYLYDLNSGAVLYAKNPDARMPPASMAKMMTTEVAFELIDKGQLSPQKMCTVRPETWQKWHAQGSTMFLSPGEQVSVDNLLKGIVTLSGNDASVVLAECIAGTEQAFTDQMNALAQRIGVRNSHFGTANGWPDNGVTYVTARDLATIARTTIEKHPKLYKQYYSLPNFTWGKTLGAGKDITQENRNPILGHVPGADGLKTGHTDEAGYGFTGSAEENGRRLIEVLAGMKSWNERVQESTRLIQWGFGAWQDKPLFGEGAKVGTAKVQLGSSSEVPLIAPRSLAVSVPAGLSSGNVQMKIHYDGPLVAPIAKGQEVAQLVVTTSDTPPQVVPLVAGDDVGRAGFFGRIWLGFKSLFGMA
;
A
#
# COMPACT_ATOMS: atom_id res chain seq x y z
N MET A 1 -3.24 29.45 82.30
CA MET A 1 -4.01 28.79 81.29
C MET A 1 -3.34 29.04 79.97
N SER A 2 -2.46 28.15 79.51
CA SER A 2 -1.73 28.24 78.21
C SER A 2 -2.51 27.45 77.18
N ARG A 3 -2.91 28.10 76.06
CA ARG A 3 -3.52 27.46 74.91
C ARG A 3 -2.40 27.08 73.95
N ILE A 4 -2.27 25.79 73.66
CA ILE A 4 -1.42 25.22 72.60
C ILE A 4 -2.22 25.22 71.31
N ILE A 5 -1.72 25.91 70.28
CA ILE A 5 -2.27 25.92 68.95
C ILE A 5 -1.48 24.87 68.15
N PHE A 6 -2.17 23.82 67.67
CA PHE A 6 -1.59 22.85 66.72
C PHE A 6 -1.78 23.42 65.32
N LEU A 7 -0.70 23.72 64.62
CA LEU A 7 -0.69 23.95 63.17
C LEU A 7 -0.57 22.60 62.46
N THR A 8 -1.61 22.22 61.77
CA THR A 8 -1.58 21.09 60.83
C THR A 8 -1.13 21.59 59.46
N THR A 9 0.08 21.28 59.04
CA THR A 9 0.59 21.48 57.70
C THR A 9 0.03 20.39 56.78
N ALA A 10 -0.89 20.74 55.90
CA ALA A 10 -1.33 19.86 54.81
C ALA A 10 -0.26 19.85 53.71
N ALA A 11 0.43 18.72 53.52
CA ALA A 11 1.34 18.51 52.42
C ALA A 11 0.50 18.16 51.16
N SER A 12 0.41 19.11 50.24
CA SER A 12 -0.17 18.86 48.90
C SER A 12 0.81 18.06 48.07
N VAL A 13 0.55 16.77 47.87
CA VAL A 13 1.27 15.94 46.91
C VAL A 13 0.79 16.35 45.52
N LEU A 14 1.59 17.13 44.79
CA LEU A 14 1.44 17.35 43.35
C LEU A 14 1.74 16.04 42.64
N LEU A 15 0.73 15.32 42.23
CA LEU A 15 0.85 14.27 41.23
C LEU A 15 1.27 14.95 39.92
N ALA A 16 2.57 14.90 39.63
CA ALA A 16 3.06 15.22 38.28
C ALA A 16 2.47 14.20 37.32
N GLY A 17 1.42 14.60 36.59
CA GLY A 17 0.91 13.84 35.46
C GLY A 17 2.07 13.67 34.49
N ALA A 18 2.41 12.41 34.14
CA ALA A 18 3.38 12.15 33.09
C ALA A 18 2.90 12.87 31.82
N ALA A 19 3.72 13.76 31.28
CA ALA A 19 3.45 14.37 29.98
C ALA A 19 3.31 13.25 28.95
N PRO A 20 2.36 13.35 28.02
CA PRO A 20 2.26 12.37 26.96
C PRO A 20 3.62 12.30 26.25
N ALA A 21 4.16 11.10 26.08
CA ALA A 21 5.40 10.90 25.36
C ALA A 21 5.21 11.44 23.95
N ALA A 22 6.13 12.26 23.48
CA ALA A 22 6.06 12.79 22.13
C ALA A 22 6.19 11.64 21.11
N ALA A 23 5.44 11.73 20.00
CA ALA A 23 5.57 10.77 18.90
C ALA A 23 7.04 10.63 18.48
N PRO A 24 7.49 9.41 18.11
CA PRO A 24 8.86 9.21 17.66
C PRO A 24 9.23 10.17 16.53
N GLN A 25 10.37 10.83 16.65
CA GLN A 25 10.82 11.79 15.63
C GLN A 25 11.73 11.10 14.62
N PHE A 26 11.55 11.45 13.35
CA PHE A 26 12.41 11.03 12.24
C PHE A 26 12.67 12.24 11.33
N ASP A 27 13.87 12.35 10.80
CA ASP A 27 14.22 13.36 9.80
C ASP A 27 14.98 12.71 8.65
N THR A 28 14.72 13.21 7.42
CA THR A 28 15.33 12.70 6.19
C THR A 28 15.57 13.84 5.19
N PRO A 29 16.71 13.83 4.46
CA PRO A 29 16.96 14.74 3.36
C PRO A 29 16.08 14.48 2.13
N ALA A 30 15.39 13.35 2.04
CA ALA A 30 14.46 13.07 0.94
C ALA A 30 13.42 14.19 0.80
N LYS A 31 13.11 14.61 -0.43
CA LYS A 31 12.09 15.65 -0.68
C LYS A 31 10.69 15.16 -0.32
N VAL A 32 10.45 13.87 -0.53
CA VAL A 32 9.20 13.18 -0.24
C VAL A 32 9.53 11.90 0.52
N ALA A 33 8.79 11.64 1.61
CA ALA A 33 8.92 10.39 2.36
C ALA A 33 7.57 9.99 2.97
N TYR A 34 7.30 8.70 3.01
CA TYR A 34 6.08 8.13 3.55
C TYR A 34 6.37 6.75 4.12
N LEU A 35 5.89 6.49 5.33
CA LEU A 35 5.98 5.18 5.97
C LEU A 35 4.60 4.76 6.44
N TYR A 36 4.15 3.62 5.97
CA TYR A 36 2.83 3.06 6.22
C TYR A 36 2.93 1.68 6.85
N ASP A 37 2.19 1.47 7.92
CA ASP A 37 2.04 0.16 8.56
C ASP A 37 0.83 -0.56 7.98
N LEU A 38 1.07 -1.70 7.35
CA LEU A 38 0.02 -2.45 6.65
C LEU A 38 -0.94 -3.14 7.62
N ASN A 39 -0.46 -3.53 8.79
CA ASN A 39 -1.25 -4.27 9.78
C ASN A 39 -2.26 -3.36 10.49
N SER A 40 -1.80 -2.20 10.95
CA SER A 40 -2.65 -1.24 11.64
C SER A 40 -3.38 -0.29 10.69
N GLY A 41 -2.83 -0.03 9.49
CA GLY A 41 -3.27 1.02 8.59
C GLY A 41 -2.76 2.40 8.99
N ALA A 42 -1.79 2.49 9.90
CA ALA A 42 -1.25 3.74 10.38
C ALA A 42 -0.24 4.36 9.42
N VAL A 43 -0.28 5.69 9.30
CA VAL A 43 0.80 6.48 8.71
C VAL A 43 1.78 6.83 9.83
N LEU A 44 2.95 6.18 9.85
CA LEU A 44 3.97 6.36 10.89
C LEU A 44 4.84 7.58 10.62
N TYR A 45 5.07 7.91 9.36
CA TYR A 45 5.82 9.08 8.94
C TYR A 45 5.29 9.63 7.61
N ALA A 46 5.23 10.95 7.47
CA ALA A 46 4.83 11.61 6.25
C ALA A 46 5.56 12.94 6.06
N LYS A 47 6.24 13.10 4.94
CA LYS A 47 6.85 14.34 4.46
C LYS A 47 6.41 14.55 3.02
N ASN A 48 5.60 15.58 2.76
CA ASN A 48 5.05 15.90 1.43
C ASN A 48 4.39 14.68 0.73
N PRO A 49 3.58 13.85 1.41
CA PRO A 49 3.11 12.57 0.88
C PRO A 49 2.22 12.69 -0.35
N ASP A 50 1.58 13.83 -0.54
CA ASP A 50 0.63 14.12 -1.61
C ASP A 50 1.21 15.06 -2.69
N ALA A 51 2.49 15.41 -2.58
CA ALA A 51 3.19 16.17 -3.63
C ALA A 51 3.33 15.32 -4.90
N ARG A 52 2.89 15.87 -6.03
CA ARG A 52 3.09 15.24 -7.34
C ARG A 52 4.56 15.28 -7.73
N MET A 53 5.05 14.15 -8.19
CA MET A 53 6.44 13.98 -8.58
C MET A 53 6.55 13.02 -9.77
N PRO A 54 7.59 13.14 -10.61
CA PRO A 54 7.88 12.15 -11.63
C PRO A 54 8.30 10.83 -10.93
N PRO A 55 7.66 9.70 -11.26
CA PRO A 55 7.94 8.43 -10.59
C PRO A 55 9.22 7.76 -11.04
N ALA A 56 9.74 8.13 -12.21
CA ALA A 56 10.72 7.31 -12.91
C ALA A 56 10.24 5.85 -12.96
N SER A 57 11.15 4.89 -12.81
CA SER A 57 10.79 3.46 -12.87
C SER A 57 9.91 2.94 -11.73
N MET A 58 9.54 3.75 -10.73
CA MET A 58 8.51 3.33 -9.76
C MET A 58 7.13 3.21 -10.41
N ALA A 59 6.87 3.87 -11.54
CA ALA A 59 5.66 3.68 -12.35
C ALA A 59 5.44 2.22 -12.77
N LYS A 60 6.50 1.44 -12.92
CA LYS A 60 6.43 0.01 -13.29
C LYS A 60 5.70 -0.86 -12.25
N MET A 61 5.51 -0.36 -11.04
CA MET A 61 4.64 -1.02 -10.06
C MET A 61 3.20 -1.09 -10.59
N MET A 62 2.71 -0.03 -11.24
CA MET A 62 1.38 -0.05 -11.85
C MET A 62 1.33 -0.94 -13.09
N THR A 63 2.41 -1.00 -13.85
CA THR A 63 2.55 -1.92 -15.00
C THR A 63 2.45 -3.38 -14.56
N THR A 64 3.13 -3.74 -13.48
CA THR A 64 3.05 -5.10 -12.91
C THR A 64 1.69 -5.37 -12.28
N GLU A 65 1.07 -4.38 -11.63
CA GLU A 65 -0.26 -4.51 -11.01
C GLU A 65 -1.34 -4.85 -12.05
N VAL A 66 -1.33 -4.19 -13.22
CA VAL A 66 -2.23 -4.54 -14.34
C VAL A 66 -2.03 -5.99 -14.78
N ALA A 67 -0.77 -6.41 -14.95
CA ALA A 67 -0.48 -7.78 -15.35
C ALA A 67 -0.90 -8.80 -14.28
N PHE A 68 -0.68 -8.51 -13.01
CA PHE A 68 -1.06 -9.39 -11.90
C PHE A 68 -2.58 -9.53 -11.78
N GLU A 69 -3.32 -8.42 -11.92
CA GLU A 69 -4.79 -8.49 -11.95
C GLU A 69 -5.30 -9.39 -13.09
N LEU A 70 -4.71 -9.28 -14.28
CA LEU A 70 -5.09 -10.09 -15.43
C LEU A 70 -4.71 -11.56 -15.25
N ILE A 71 -3.56 -11.86 -14.62
CA ILE A 71 -3.13 -13.23 -14.33
C ILE A 71 -4.08 -13.88 -13.32
N ASP A 72 -4.40 -13.21 -12.22
CA ASP A 72 -5.30 -13.74 -11.19
C ASP A 72 -6.72 -13.95 -11.70
N LYS A 73 -7.17 -13.14 -12.69
CA LYS A 73 -8.45 -13.33 -13.38
C LYS A 73 -8.40 -14.42 -14.47
N GLY A 74 -7.25 -15.05 -14.72
CA GLY A 74 -7.06 -16.04 -15.79
C GLY A 74 -7.14 -15.45 -17.21
N GLN A 75 -7.02 -14.12 -17.35
CA GLN A 75 -7.09 -13.40 -18.64
C GLN A 75 -5.70 -13.25 -19.28
N LEU A 76 -4.63 -13.42 -18.51
CA LEU A 76 -3.26 -13.40 -18.99
C LEU A 76 -2.50 -14.62 -18.46
N SER A 77 -1.94 -15.43 -19.34
CA SER A 77 -1.07 -16.54 -18.95
C SER A 77 0.37 -16.05 -18.78
N PRO A 78 1.08 -16.38 -17.69
CA PRO A 78 2.52 -16.13 -17.55
C PRO A 78 3.34 -16.77 -18.68
N GLN A 79 2.85 -17.84 -19.29
CA GLN A 79 3.50 -18.56 -20.38
C GLN A 79 3.20 -17.95 -21.76
N LYS A 80 2.28 -16.97 -21.87
CA LYS A 80 2.00 -16.29 -23.13
C LYS A 80 3.28 -15.67 -23.67
N MET A 81 3.59 -15.96 -24.94
CA MET A 81 4.74 -15.40 -25.63
C MET A 81 4.39 -14.04 -26.23
N CYS A 82 5.26 -13.08 -26.05
CA CYS A 82 5.18 -11.71 -26.52
C CYS A 82 6.31 -11.46 -27.52
N THR A 83 6.01 -10.87 -28.65
CA THR A 83 7.00 -10.55 -29.70
C THR A 83 7.58 -9.17 -29.47
N VAL A 84 8.88 -9.05 -29.46
CA VAL A 84 9.59 -7.76 -29.44
C VAL A 84 9.49 -7.12 -30.82
N ARG A 85 8.70 -6.06 -30.95
CA ARG A 85 8.54 -5.35 -32.22
C ARG A 85 9.83 -4.61 -32.60
N PRO A 86 10.21 -4.56 -33.89
CA PRO A 86 11.43 -3.85 -34.33
C PRO A 86 11.45 -2.38 -33.91
N GLU A 87 10.33 -1.66 -33.99
CA GLU A 87 10.21 -0.26 -33.61
C GLU A 87 10.32 -0.06 -32.08
N THR A 88 9.81 -0.98 -31.29
CA THR A 88 9.96 -0.96 -29.81
C THR A 88 11.41 -1.20 -29.43
N TRP A 89 12.05 -2.18 -30.06
CA TRP A 89 13.47 -2.43 -29.88
C TRP A 89 14.31 -1.21 -30.28
N GLN A 90 14.05 -0.62 -31.47
CA GLN A 90 14.79 0.57 -31.95
C GLN A 90 14.71 1.73 -30.95
N LYS A 91 13.56 1.93 -30.33
CA LYS A 91 13.36 2.98 -29.32
C LYS A 91 14.07 2.68 -27.98
N TRP A 92 14.03 1.42 -27.52
CA TRP A 92 14.35 1.11 -26.12
C TRP A 92 15.64 0.33 -25.88
N HIS A 93 16.30 -0.24 -26.90
CA HIS A 93 17.48 -1.10 -26.73
C HIS A 93 18.68 -0.42 -26.02
N ALA A 94 18.75 0.93 -26.04
CA ALA A 94 19.81 1.71 -25.40
C ALA A 94 19.27 2.84 -24.50
N GLN A 95 17.99 2.78 -24.11
CA GLN A 95 17.34 3.81 -23.30
C GLN A 95 17.19 3.40 -21.85
N GLY A 96 18.12 3.85 -20.99
CA GLY A 96 18.12 3.60 -19.56
C GLY A 96 18.33 2.12 -19.23
N SER A 97 17.52 1.60 -18.30
CA SER A 97 17.61 0.18 -17.89
C SER A 97 16.92 -0.72 -18.92
N THR A 98 17.58 -1.78 -19.32
CA THR A 98 17.08 -2.72 -20.34
C THR A 98 17.27 -4.17 -19.90
N MET A 99 16.42 -5.03 -20.42
CA MET A 99 16.50 -6.48 -20.33
C MET A 99 17.35 -7.06 -21.47
N PHE A 100 17.84 -6.21 -22.40
CA PHE A 100 18.61 -6.58 -23.58
C PHE A 100 17.83 -7.48 -24.56
N LEU A 101 16.56 -7.15 -24.79
CA LEU A 101 15.73 -7.83 -25.78
C LEU A 101 16.22 -7.58 -27.19
N SER A 102 15.97 -8.54 -28.09
CA SER A 102 16.33 -8.46 -29.52
C SER A 102 15.07 -8.29 -30.38
N PRO A 103 15.17 -7.65 -31.56
CA PRO A 103 14.02 -7.49 -32.45
C PRO A 103 13.51 -8.86 -32.95
N GLY A 104 12.20 -9.06 -32.90
CA GLY A 104 11.55 -10.33 -33.26
C GLY A 104 11.64 -11.43 -32.22
N GLU A 105 12.35 -11.20 -31.11
CA GLU A 105 12.45 -12.17 -30.02
C GLU A 105 11.09 -12.48 -29.40
N GLN A 106 10.89 -13.76 -29.04
CA GLN A 106 9.71 -14.22 -28.32
C GLN A 106 10.03 -14.37 -26.84
N VAL A 107 9.35 -13.62 -25.98
CA VAL A 107 9.59 -13.60 -24.54
C VAL A 107 8.30 -13.87 -23.81
N SER A 108 8.32 -14.76 -22.82
CA SER A 108 7.14 -15.03 -22.01
C SER A 108 6.80 -13.86 -21.09
N VAL A 109 5.52 -13.69 -20.76
CA VAL A 109 5.05 -12.72 -19.75
C VAL A 109 5.80 -12.90 -18.43
N ASP A 110 6.05 -14.14 -18.00
CA ASP A 110 6.83 -14.46 -16.79
C ASP A 110 8.24 -13.84 -16.84
N ASN A 111 8.95 -14.00 -17.95
CA ASN A 111 10.29 -13.43 -18.10
C ASN A 111 10.26 -11.89 -18.23
N LEU A 112 9.25 -11.33 -18.91
CA LEU A 112 9.08 -9.88 -18.97
C LEU A 112 8.84 -9.29 -17.57
N LEU A 113 7.99 -9.92 -16.74
CA LEU A 113 7.75 -9.49 -15.37
C LEU A 113 9.03 -9.55 -14.51
N LYS A 114 9.82 -10.62 -14.62
CA LYS A 114 11.14 -10.71 -13.97
C LYS A 114 12.06 -9.58 -14.42
N GLY A 115 12.13 -9.31 -15.72
CA GLY A 115 12.91 -8.22 -16.29
C GLY A 115 12.44 -6.83 -15.83
N ILE A 116 11.15 -6.61 -15.71
CA ILE A 116 10.54 -5.34 -15.24
C ILE A 116 10.88 -5.10 -13.76
N VAL A 117 10.65 -6.09 -12.93
CA VAL A 117 10.78 -5.93 -11.47
C VAL A 117 12.25 -5.90 -11.06
N THR A 118 13.05 -6.87 -11.48
CA THR A 118 14.44 -7.05 -11.03
C THR A 118 15.38 -6.09 -11.74
N LEU A 119 15.33 -6.04 -13.08
CA LEU A 119 16.26 -5.26 -13.90
C LEU A 119 15.77 -3.83 -14.18
N SER A 120 14.48 -3.57 -13.90
CA SER A 120 13.85 -2.31 -14.29
C SER A 120 13.79 -2.09 -15.81
N GLY A 121 13.67 -3.16 -16.63
CA GLY A 121 13.69 -3.11 -18.08
C GLY A 121 12.64 -2.18 -18.69
N ASN A 122 13.07 -1.15 -19.39
CA ASN A 122 12.18 -0.23 -20.11
C ASN A 122 11.59 -0.93 -21.34
N ASP A 123 12.45 -1.64 -22.07
CA ASP A 123 12.09 -2.51 -23.19
C ASP A 123 11.05 -3.56 -22.77
N ALA A 124 11.31 -4.29 -21.70
CA ALA A 124 10.41 -5.31 -21.18
C ALA A 124 9.02 -4.74 -20.81
N SER A 125 8.98 -3.53 -20.24
CA SER A 125 7.72 -2.87 -19.85
C SER A 125 6.85 -2.53 -21.06
N VAL A 126 7.46 -2.00 -22.12
CA VAL A 126 6.72 -1.63 -23.33
C VAL A 126 6.31 -2.88 -24.13
N VAL A 127 7.19 -3.88 -24.23
CA VAL A 127 6.84 -5.17 -24.86
C VAL A 127 5.67 -5.85 -24.14
N LEU A 128 5.66 -5.84 -22.80
CA LEU A 128 4.53 -6.36 -22.01
C LEU A 128 3.25 -5.57 -22.28
N ALA A 129 3.32 -4.24 -22.29
CA ALA A 129 2.19 -3.36 -22.56
C ALA A 129 1.57 -3.62 -23.93
N GLU A 130 2.40 -3.70 -24.97
CA GLU A 130 1.96 -4.02 -26.33
C GLU A 130 1.38 -5.43 -26.46
N CYS A 131 1.96 -6.40 -25.76
CA CYS A 131 1.48 -7.78 -25.72
C CYS A 131 0.11 -7.92 -25.08
N ILE A 132 -0.19 -7.12 -24.05
CA ILE A 132 -1.46 -7.14 -23.33
C ILE A 132 -2.53 -6.35 -24.11
N ALA A 133 -2.22 -5.12 -24.50
CA ALA A 133 -3.20 -4.15 -24.98
C ALA A 133 -3.05 -3.77 -26.47
N GLY A 134 -2.07 -4.33 -27.16
CA GLY A 134 -1.79 -4.02 -28.57
C GLY A 134 -0.94 -2.77 -28.77
N THR A 135 -1.08 -1.75 -27.93
CA THR A 135 -0.26 -0.52 -27.94
C THR A 135 0.06 -0.06 -26.51
N GLU A 136 1.17 0.69 -26.35
CA GLU A 136 1.51 1.29 -25.04
C GLU A 136 0.39 2.24 -24.56
N GLN A 137 -0.22 3.03 -25.45
CA GLN A 137 -1.31 3.94 -25.09
C GLN A 137 -2.52 3.19 -24.53
N ALA A 138 -3.00 2.15 -25.22
CA ALA A 138 -4.13 1.36 -24.72
C ALA A 138 -3.82 0.68 -23.38
N PHE A 139 -2.56 0.36 -23.12
CA PHE A 139 -2.12 -0.18 -21.84
C PHE A 139 -2.10 0.89 -20.74
N THR A 140 -1.61 2.10 -21.01
CA THR A 140 -1.65 3.20 -20.02
C THR A 140 -3.08 3.62 -19.69
N ASP A 141 -4.01 3.51 -20.64
CA ASP A 141 -5.45 3.69 -20.35
C ASP A 141 -5.94 2.63 -19.33
N GLN A 142 -5.50 1.38 -19.45
CA GLN A 142 -5.80 0.33 -18.45
C GLN A 142 -5.13 0.62 -17.10
N MET A 143 -3.86 1.10 -17.09
CA MET A 143 -3.18 1.52 -15.86
C MET A 143 -3.98 2.61 -15.13
N ASN A 144 -4.42 3.65 -15.83
CA ASN A 144 -5.20 4.75 -15.23
C ASN A 144 -6.58 4.28 -14.78
N ALA A 145 -7.26 3.42 -15.52
CA ALA A 145 -8.54 2.83 -15.12
C ALA A 145 -8.39 1.97 -13.85
N LEU A 146 -7.33 1.15 -13.76
CA LEU A 146 -7.04 0.37 -12.56
C LEU A 146 -6.68 1.28 -11.39
N ALA A 147 -5.86 2.31 -11.60
CA ALA A 147 -5.49 3.30 -10.58
C ALA A 147 -6.75 3.87 -9.89
N GLN A 148 -7.75 4.29 -10.64
CA GLN A 148 -9.00 4.79 -10.08
C GLN A 148 -9.74 3.74 -9.24
N ARG A 149 -9.79 2.48 -9.70
CA ARG A 149 -10.48 1.39 -8.98
C ARG A 149 -9.83 1.03 -7.65
N ILE A 150 -8.49 1.11 -7.57
CA ILE A 150 -7.75 0.80 -6.34
C ILE A 150 -7.53 2.02 -5.42
N GLY A 151 -8.11 3.18 -5.77
CA GLY A 151 -8.06 4.39 -4.94
C GLY A 151 -6.82 5.27 -5.15
N VAL A 152 -6.04 5.05 -6.19
CA VAL A 152 -4.94 5.91 -6.63
C VAL A 152 -5.53 7.07 -7.43
N ARG A 153 -5.62 8.25 -6.80
CA ARG A 153 -6.41 9.38 -7.33
C ARG A 153 -5.60 10.59 -7.73
N ASN A 154 -4.36 10.70 -7.22
CA ASN A 154 -3.49 11.84 -7.45
C ASN A 154 -2.28 11.48 -8.32
N SER A 155 -2.41 10.42 -9.11
CA SER A 155 -1.39 9.93 -10.04
C SER A 155 -1.96 9.74 -11.44
N HIS A 156 -1.11 9.83 -12.45
CA HIS A 156 -1.43 9.57 -13.84
C HIS A 156 -0.24 8.89 -14.53
N PHE A 157 -0.52 7.95 -15.40
CA PHE A 157 0.47 7.13 -16.11
C PHE A 157 0.34 7.37 -17.62
N GLY A 158 1.30 8.07 -18.22
CA GLY A 158 1.40 8.32 -19.66
C GLY A 158 2.30 7.30 -20.37
N THR A 159 3.14 6.58 -19.61
CA THR A 159 4.05 5.55 -20.13
C THR A 159 4.03 4.30 -19.28
N ALA A 160 4.30 3.14 -19.88
CA ALA A 160 4.36 1.87 -19.16
C ALA A 160 5.63 1.68 -18.31
N ASN A 161 6.65 2.52 -18.52
CA ASN A 161 7.96 2.37 -17.86
C ASN A 161 8.36 3.55 -16.98
N GLY A 162 7.57 4.65 -16.97
CA GLY A 162 7.86 5.86 -16.21
C GLY A 162 8.99 6.69 -16.79
N TRP A 163 9.30 6.55 -18.08
CA TRP A 163 10.23 7.43 -18.76
C TRP A 163 9.70 8.86 -18.81
N PRO A 164 10.57 9.90 -18.73
CA PRO A 164 10.12 11.29 -18.79
C PRO A 164 9.27 11.59 -20.04
N ASP A 165 8.13 12.22 -19.83
CA ASP A 165 7.10 12.50 -20.83
C ASP A 165 6.51 13.92 -20.69
N ASN A 166 7.37 14.88 -20.31
CA ASN A 166 6.98 16.27 -20.07
C ASN A 166 5.92 16.46 -18.98
N GLY A 167 5.95 15.61 -17.94
CA GLY A 167 5.07 15.73 -16.77
C GLY A 167 3.69 15.15 -16.97
N VAL A 168 3.42 14.40 -18.03
CA VAL A 168 2.17 13.62 -18.20
C VAL A 168 2.10 12.53 -17.15
N THR A 169 3.21 11.82 -16.92
CA THR A 169 3.32 10.82 -15.84
C THR A 169 3.74 11.48 -14.54
N TYR A 170 2.87 11.39 -13.53
CA TYR A 170 3.16 11.85 -12.18
C TYR A 170 2.50 10.92 -11.14
N VAL A 171 3.08 10.88 -9.95
CA VAL A 171 2.58 10.10 -8.82
C VAL A 171 2.72 10.87 -7.51
N THR A 172 2.07 10.38 -6.45
CA THR A 172 2.33 10.79 -5.08
C THR A 172 2.89 9.62 -4.27
N ALA A 173 3.56 9.91 -3.14
CA ALA A 173 4.06 8.84 -2.26
C ALA A 173 2.92 8.01 -1.66
N ARG A 174 1.81 8.65 -1.30
CA ARG A 174 0.61 7.96 -0.81
C ARG A 174 0.04 7.01 -1.85
N ASP A 175 -0.02 7.43 -3.10
CA ASP A 175 -0.53 6.61 -4.19
C ASP A 175 0.41 5.42 -4.49
N LEU A 176 1.74 5.63 -4.48
CA LEU A 176 2.71 4.53 -4.61
C LEU A 176 2.57 3.51 -3.46
N ALA A 177 2.39 3.97 -2.23
CA ALA A 177 2.11 3.09 -1.09
C ALA A 177 0.77 2.34 -1.25
N THR A 178 -0.24 2.98 -1.85
CA THR A 178 -1.52 2.34 -2.16
C THR A 178 -1.36 1.24 -3.22
N ILE A 179 -0.58 1.48 -4.28
CA ILE A 179 -0.25 0.43 -5.27
C ILE A 179 0.50 -0.72 -4.60
N ALA A 180 1.55 -0.41 -3.80
CA ALA A 180 2.32 -1.43 -3.08
C ALA A 180 1.42 -2.29 -2.17
N ARG A 181 0.55 -1.65 -1.37
CA ARG A 181 -0.43 -2.33 -0.53
C ARG A 181 -1.34 -3.24 -1.35
N THR A 182 -1.90 -2.75 -2.45
CA THR A 182 -2.78 -3.53 -3.32
C THR A 182 -2.07 -4.76 -3.85
N THR A 183 -0.85 -4.59 -4.37
CA THR A 183 -0.02 -5.69 -4.88
C THR A 183 0.23 -6.75 -3.80
N ILE A 184 0.60 -6.34 -2.59
CA ILE A 184 0.89 -7.25 -1.47
C ILE A 184 -0.37 -7.98 -1.00
N GLU A 185 -1.50 -7.26 -0.82
CA GLU A 185 -2.72 -7.82 -0.26
C GLU A 185 -3.53 -8.65 -1.26
N LYS A 186 -3.59 -8.22 -2.53
CA LYS A 186 -4.43 -8.86 -3.55
C LYS A 186 -3.69 -9.95 -4.34
N HIS A 187 -2.38 -9.78 -4.53
CA HIS A 187 -1.54 -10.66 -5.35
C HIS A 187 -0.35 -11.28 -4.57
N PRO A 188 -0.54 -11.81 -3.33
CA PRO A 188 0.57 -12.19 -2.45
C PRO A 188 1.50 -13.24 -3.04
N LYS A 189 0.98 -14.16 -3.86
CA LYS A 189 1.78 -15.19 -4.54
C LYS A 189 2.66 -14.59 -5.63
N LEU A 190 2.09 -13.72 -6.47
CA LEU A 190 2.81 -13.04 -7.56
C LEU A 190 3.79 -12.02 -6.97
N TYR A 191 3.41 -11.29 -5.92
CA TYR A 191 4.30 -10.41 -5.19
C TYR A 191 5.56 -11.16 -4.75
N LYS A 192 5.40 -12.27 -4.02
CA LYS A 192 6.52 -13.09 -3.53
C LYS A 192 7.34 -13.67 -4.68
N GLN A 193 6.71 -14.08 -5.77
CA GLN A 193 7.38 -14.68 -6.91
C GLN A 193 8.31 -13.70 -7.64
N TYR A 194 7.91 -12.43 -7.80
CA TYR A 194 8.61 -11.49 -8.67
C TYR A 194 9.42 -10.44 -7.91
N TYR A 195 8.94 -9.92 -6.78
CA TYR A 195 9.58 -8.78 -6.12
C TYR A 195 10.78 -9.15 -5.25
N SER A 196 10.84 -10.38 -4.74
CA SER A 196 11.92 -10.85 -3.87
C SER A 196 13.12 -11.45 -4.61
N LEU A 197 13.11 -11.45 -5.94
CA LEU A 197 14.22 -12.03 -6.73
C LEU A 197 15.50 -11.20 -6.54
N PRO A 198 16.63 -11.79 -6.14
CA PRO A 198 17.88 -11.07 -5.93
C PRO A 198 18.54 -10.65 -7.24
N ASN A 199 18.39 -11.45 -8.29
CA ASN A 199 18.91 -11.18 -9.62
C ASN A 199 18.07 -11.87 -10.69
N PHE A 200 18.32 -11.52 -11.95
CA PHE A 200 17.72 -12.20 -13.09
C PHE A 200 18.71 -12.28 -14.25
N THR A 201 18.76 -13.42 -14.89
CA THR A 201 19.62 -13.70 -16.03
C THR A 201 18.82 -13.69 -17.33
N TRP A 202 19.15 -12.77 -18.25
CA TRP A 202 18.56 -12.70 -19.58
C TRP A 202 19.52 -12.10 -20.59
N GLY A 203 19.47 -12.62 -21.81
CA GLY A 203 20.35 -12.17 -22.89
C GLY A 203 21.76 -12.72 -22.79
N LYS A 204 22.53 -12.44 -23.82
CA LYS A 204 23.94 -12.90 -23.95
C LYS A 204 24.84 -11.76 -24.37
N THR A 205 26.06 -11.76 -23.91
CA THR A 205 27.08 -10.78 -24.31
C THR A 205 27.44 -10.95 -25.80
N LEU A 206 27.64 -9.84 -26.49
CA LEU A 206 28.11 -9.84 -27.86
C LEU A 206 29.48 -10.52 -27.96
N GLY A 207 29.68 -11.33 -29.00
CA GLY A 207 30.92 -12.04 -29.25
C GLY A 207 31.12 -13.29 -28.40
N ALA A 208 31.24 -13.17 -27.09
CA ALA A 208 31.50 -14.31 -26.20
C ALA A 208 30.26 -15.17 -25.89
N GLY A 209 29.05 -14.69 -26.15
CA GLY A 209 27.78 -15.41 -25.91
C GLY A 209 27.54 -15.79 -24.44
N LYS A 210 28.18 -15.11 -23.48
CA LYS A 210 28.00 -15.36 -22.04
C LYS A 210 26.66 -14.81 -21.57
N ASP A 211 26.03 -15.48 -20.65
CA ASP A 211 24.76 -15.06 -20.02
C ASP A 211 24.95 -13.74 -19.28
N ILE A 212 23.96 -12.84 -19.39
CA ILE A 212 23.94 -11.55 -18.70
C ILE A 212 23.05 -11.68 -17.46
N THR A 213 23.69 -11.69 -16.28
CA THR A 213 23.00 -11.64 -14.99
C THR A 213 23.09 -10.23 -14.45
N GLN A 214 21.93 -9.68 -14.06
CA GLN A 214 21.85 -8.36 -13.43
C GLN A 214 21.20 -8.49 -12.05
N GLU A 215 21.75 -7.76 -11.07
CA GLU A 215 21.26 -7.73 -9.71
C GLU A 215 20.00 -6.88 -9.58
N ASN A 216 19.16 -7.24 -8.61
CA ASN A 216 18.04 -6.40 -8.20
C ASN A 216 18.58 -5.10 -7.57
N ARG A 217 17.98 -3.98 -7.95
CA ARG A 217 18.39 -2.65 -7.50
C ARG A 217 17.75 -2.21 -6.19
N ASN A 218 16.96 -3.09 -5.56
CA ASN A 218 16.32 -2.82 -4.28
C ASN A 218 17.37 -2.62 -3.17
N PRO A 219 17.44 -1.42 -2.55
CA PRO A 219 18.52 -1.09 -1.62
C PRO A 219 18.44 -1.81 -0.27
N ILE A 220 17.27 -2.35 0.10
CA ILE A 220 17.06 -3.03 1.38
C ILE A 220 17.02 -4.56 1.25
N LEU A 221 16.89 -5.09 0.05
CA LEU A 221 16.84 -6.54 -0.20
C LEU A 221 18.16 -7.20 0.20
N GLY A 222 18.10 -8.20 1.11
CA GLY A 222 19.27 -8.86 1.66
C GLY A 222 20.04 -8.04 2.71
N HIS A 223 19.67 -6.79 2.98
CA HIS A 223 20.31 -5.90 3.96
C HIS A 223 19.43 -5.59 5.17
N VAL A 224 18.12 -5.53 4.96
CA VAL A 224 17.12 -5.35 6.04
C VAL A 224 16.41 -6.68 6.23
N PRO A 225 16.29 -7.21 7.45
CA PRO A 225 15.52 -8.41 7.73
C PRO A 225 14.08 -8.28 7.18
N GLY A 226 13.58 -9.36 6.58
CA GLY A 226 12.23 -9.39 6.03
C GLY A 226 11.96 -8.51 4.81
N ALA A 227 12.96 -7.81 4.26
CA ALA A 227 12.81 -7.00 3.04
C ALA A 227 12.54 -7.90 1.82
N ASP A 228 11.48 -7.59 1.05
CA ASP A 228 11.01 -8.46 -0.04
C ASP A 228 10.44 -7.69 -1.26
N GLY A 229 10.49 -6.39 -1.30
CA GLY A 229 10.00 -5.54 -2.39
C GLY A 229 10.43 -4.08 -2.21
N LEU A 230 10.06 -3.16 -3.07
CA LEU A 230 9.38 -3.32 -4.36
C LEU A 230 10.23 -2.74 -5.51
N LYS A 231 10.24 -1.40 -5.67
CA LYS A 231 10.77 -0.80 -6.89
C LYS A 231 11.54 0.48 -6.66
N THR A 232 12.69 0.59 -7.34
CA THR A 232 13.50 1.82 -7.43
C THR A 232 13.11 2.64 -8.65
N GLY A 233 13.32 3.95 -8.57
CA GLY A 233 13.26 4.88 -9.69
C GLY A 233 14.45 5.83 -9.71
N HIS A 234 14.87 6.25 -10.90
CA HIS A 234 15.86 7.32 -11.09
C HIS A 234 15.74 7.90 -12.49
N THR A 235 15.67 9.21 -12.55
CA THR A 235 15.96 10.07 -13.70
C THR A 235 16.58 11.36 -13.18
N ASP A 236 17.22 12.15 -14.02
CA ASP A 236 17.80 13.44 -13.60
C ASP A 236 16.73 14.38 -13.02
N GLU A 237 15.52 14.35 -13.58
CA GLU A 237 14.37 15.13 -13.11
C GLU A 237 13.85 14.65 -11.76
N ALA A 238 13.65 13.34 -11.60
CA ALA A 238 13.06 12.73 -10.40
C ALA A 238 14.02 12.65 -9.21
N GLY A 239 15.34 12.62 -9.47
CA GLY A 239 16.32 12.17 -8.50
C GLY A 239 16.17 10.66 -8.21
N TYR A 240 16.77 10.20 -7.12
CA TYR A 240 16.68 8.81 -6.70
C TYR A 240 15.42 8.60 -5.87
N GLY A 241 14.63 7.56 -6.20
CA GLY A 241 13.42 7.17 -5.50
C GLY A 241 13.39 5.67 -5.20
N PHE A 242 12.58 5.31 -4.20
CA PHE A 242 12.35 3.92 -3.82
C PHE A 242 10.97 3.75 -3.17
N THR A 243 10.27 2.70 -3.56
CA THR A 243 9.15 2.15 -2.80
C THR A 243 9.60 0.79 -2.29
N GLY A 244 9.61 0.62 -0.97
CA GLY A 244 10.11 -0.57 -0.29
C GLY A 244 9.07 -1.24 0.60
N SER A 245 9.29 -2.51 0.92
CA SER A 245 8.53 -3.24 1.94
C SER A 245 9.42 -4.25 2.65
N ALA A 246 9.16 -4.41 3.94
CA ALA A 246 9.73 -5.46 4.76
C ALA A 246 8.69 -5.98 5.75
N GLU A 247 8.84 -7.25 6.17
CA GLU A 247 7.98 -7.88 7.18
C GLU A 247 8.82 -8.50 8.29
N GLU A 248 8.62 -8.03 9.52
CA GLU A 248 9.26 -8.58 10.71
C GLU A 248 8.23 -9.04 11.73
N ASN A 249 8.31 -10.28 12.18
CA ASN A 249 7.41 -10.84 13.19
C ASN A 249 5.91 -10.71 12.85
N GLY A 250 5.55 -10.81 11.57
CA GLY A 250 4.18 -10.67 11.09
C GLY A 250 3.67 -9.23 10.99
N ARG A 251 4.54 -8.23 11.22
CA ARG A 251 4.26 -6.82 10.99
C ARG A 251 4.93 -6.36 9.71
N ARG A 252 4.14 -5.78 8.79
CA ARG A 252 4.65 -5.33 7.49
C ARG A 252 4.60 -3.81 7.37
N LEU A 253 5.72 -3.24 6.96
CA LEU A 253 5.83 -1.82 6.64
C LEU A 253 6.02 -1.61 5.14
N ILE A 254 5.48 -0.50 4.64
CA ILE A 254 5.68 0.01 3.29
C ILE A 254 6.28 1.40 3.40
N GLU A 255 7.40 1.63 2.73
CA GLU A 255 8.04 2.94 2.65
C GLU A 255 8.05 3.49 1.23
N VAL A 256 7.99 4.81 1.10
CA VAL A 256 8.25 5.53 -0.14
C VAL A 256 9.18 6.69 0.16
N LEU A 257 10.29 6.78 -0.59
CA LEU A 257 11.22 7.90 -0.53
C LEU A 257 11.50 8.39 -1.94
N ALA A 258 11.57 9.71 -2.15
CA ALA A 258 11.87 10.27 -3.45
C ALA A 258 12.61 11.62 -3.39
N GLY A 259 13.25 11.97 -4.50
CA GLY A 259 13.98 13.22 -4.64
C GLY A 259 15.33 13.23 -3.92
N MET A 260 15.91 12.06 -3.64
CA MET A 260 17.25 11.92 -3.09
C MET A 260 18.32 12.23 -4.14
N LYS A 261 19.48 12.69 -3.70
CA LYS A 261 20.54 13.24 -4.59
C LYS A 261 21.46 12.16 -5.15
N SER A 262 21.57 11.01 -4.51
CA SER A 262 22.49 9.97 -4.92
C SER A 262 21.97 8.55 -4.63
N TRP A 263 22.62 7.56 -5.26
CA TRP A 263 22.41 6.15 -4.94
C TRP A 263 22.66 5.85 -3.45
N ASN A 264 23.78 6.36 -2.91
CA ASN A 264 24.14 6.12 -1.52
C ASN A 264 23.12 6.71 -0.55
N GLU A 265 22.64 7.93 -0.81
CA GLU A 265 21.59 8.56 -0.02
C GLU A 265 20.30 7.71 -0.04
N ARG A 266 19.91 7.18 -1.21
CA ARG A 266 18.77 6.26 -1.30
C ARG A 266 18.96 5.02 -0.45
N VAL A 267 20.12 4.35 -0.50
CA VAL A 267 20.42 3.15 0.31
C VAL A 267 20.35 3.48 1.80
N GLN A 268 20.99 4.56 2.22
CA GLN A 268 21.02 4.96 3.63
C GLN A 268 19.64 5.33 4.16
N GLU A 269 18.91 6.19 3.44
CA GLU A 269 17.62 6.70 3.92
C GLU A 269 16.53 5.63 3.90
N SER A 270 16.51 4.73 2.89
CA SER A 270 15.58 3.60 2.87
C SER A 270 15.83 2.67 4.07
N THR A 271 17.10 2.30 4.31
CA THR A 271 17.45 1.46 5.47
C THR A 271 17.07 2.14 6.79
N ARG A 272 17.37 3.44 6.95
CA ARG A 272 17.06 4.18 8.17
C ARG A 272 15.57 4.29 8.44
N LEU A 273 14.77 4.61 7.41
CA LEU A 273 13.32 4.83 7.57
C LEU A 273 12.61 3.53 7.96
N ILE A 274 12.89 2.43 7.25
CA ILE A 274 12.24 1.15 7.54
C ILE A 274 12.63 0.60 8.91
N GLN A 275 13.92 0.68 9.28
CA GLN A 275 14.41 0.26 10.60
C GLN A 275 13.85 1.13 11.74
N TRP A 276 13.77 2.45 11.53
CA TRP A 276 13.12 3.33 12.47
C TRP A 276 11.64 2.94 12.67
N GLY A 277 10.93 2.61 11.60
CA GLY A 277 9.55 2.16 11.67
C GLY A 277 9.36 0.92 12.53
N PHE A 278 10.25 -0.07 12.41
CA PHE A 278 10.21 -1.26 13.25
C PHE A 278 10.66 -0.99 14.70
N GLY A 279 11.68 -0.16 14.90
CA GLY A 279 12.25 0.09 16.23
C GLY A 279 11.50 1.11 17.06
N ALA A 280 10.97 2.18 16.45
CA ALA A 280 10.31 3.27 17.16
C ALA A 280 8.81 3.05 17.38
N TRP A 281 8.20 2.11 16.66
CA TRP A 281 6.77 1.83 16.71
C TRP A 281 6.53 0.34 16.94
N GLN A 282 5.42 0.02 17.61
CA GLN A 282 4.94 -1.36 17.81
C GLN A 282 3.45 -1.44 17.58
N ASP A 283 3.00 -2.59 17.09
CA ASP A 283 1.58 -2.86 16.94
C ASP A 283 1.00 -3.52 18.19
N LYS A 284 -0.15 -3.02 18.62
CA LYS A 284 -0.96 -3.66 19.65
C LYS A 284 -2.22 -4.23 19.05
N PRO A 285 -2.52 -5.52 19.25
CA PRO A 285 -3.71 -6.14 18.72
C PRO A 285 -4.96 -5.51 19.34
N LEU A 286 -5.98 -5.24 18.53
CA LEU A 286 -7.30 -4.76 18.94
C LEU A 286 -8.35 -5.86 18.78
N PHE A 287 -8.45 -6.45 17.59
CA PHE A 287 -9.43 -7.49 17.26
C PHE A 287 -8.77 -8.55 16.38
N GLY A 288 -9.08 -9.83 16.66
CA GLY A 288 -8.72 -10.93 15.75
C GLY A 288 -9.60 -10.92 14.49
N GLU A 289 -9.14 -11.59 13.44
CA GLU A 289 -9.95 -11.83 12.23
C GLU A 289 -11.27 -12.54 12.60
N GLY A 290 -12.39 -12.10 12.01
CA GLY A 290 -13.72 -12.62 12.32
C GLY A 290 -14.31 -12.14 13.64
N ALA A 291 -13.58 -11.36 14.45
CA ALA A 291 -14.11 -10.84 15.71
C ALA A 291 -15.23 -9.83 15.47
N LYS A 292 -16.28 -9.90 16.28
CA LYS A 292 -17.34 -8.90 16.30
C LYS A 292 -16.83 -7.61 16.95
N VAL A 293 -16.87 -6.52 16.19
CA VAL A 293 -16.46 -5.17 16.62
C VAL A 293 -17.64 -4.37 17.13
N GLY A 294 -18.84 -4.59 16.56
CA GLY A 294 -20.06 -3.89 16.95
C GLY A 294 -21.27 -4.36 16.16
N THR A 295 -22.29 -3.51 16.07
CA THR A 295 -23.51 -3.73 15.26
C THR A 295 -23.88 -2.46 14.51
N ALA A 296 -24.49 -2.61 13.33
CA ALA A 296 -25.10 -1.52 12.59
C ALA A 296 -26.62 -1.73 12.47
N LYS A 297 -27.39 -0.65 12.55
CA LYS A 297 -28.84 -0.67 12.31
C LYS A 297 -29.15 -0.89 10.85
N VAL A 298 -30.17 -1.71 10.57
CA VAL A 298 -30.63 -2.04 9.22
C VAL A 298 -32.10 -1.65 9.06
N GLN A 299 -32.41 -1.02 7.93
CA GLN A 299 -33.79 -0.74 7.52
C GLN A 299 -34.20 -1.62 6.34
N LEU A 300 -35.50 -1.90 6.25
CA LEU A 300 -36.13 -2.72 5.21
C LEU A 300 -35.58 -4.17 5.17
N GLY A 301 -34.90 -4.62 6.23
CA GLY A 301 -34.28 -5.93 6.34
C GLY A 301 -35.10 -6.94 7.10
N SER A 302 -34.78 -8.25 6.93
CA SER A 302 -35.28 -9.35 7.72
C SER A 302 -34.79 -9.31 9.19
N SER A 303 -33.75 -8.53 9.46
CA SER A 303 -33.22 -8.18 10.78
C SER A 303 -33.11 -6.67 10.90
N SER A 304 -33.29 -6.13 12.11
CA SER A 304 -33.09 -4.68 12.41
C SER A 304 -31.64 -4.31 12.64
N GLU A 305 -30.75 -5.29 12.77
CA GLU A 305 -29.32 -5.08 13.00
C GLU A 305 -28.50 -6.12 12.25
N VAL A 306 -27.25 -5.78 11.93
CA VAL A 306 -26.24 -6.69 11.39
C VAL A 306 -24.95 -6.58 12.21
N PRO A 307 -24.31 -7.71 12.60
CA PRO A 307 -23.03 -7.66 13.26
C PRO A 307 -21.96 -7.12 12.31
N LEU A 308 -21.08 -6.28 12.84
CA LEU A 308 -19.90 -5.73 12.15
C LEU A 308 -18.68 -6.53 12.56
N ILE A 309 -18.01 -7.12 11.59
CA ILE A 309 -16.91 -8.05 11.78
C ILE A 309 -15.61 -7.46 11.26
N ALA A 310 -14.51 -7.71 11.96
CA ALA A 310 -13.17 -7.42 11.50
C ALA A 310 -12.79 -8.38 10.34
N PRO A 311 -12.56 -7.89 9.11
CA PRO A 311 -12.27 -8.76 7.95
C PRO A 311 -10.86 -9.38 7.99
N ARG A 312 -10.01 -8.88 8.87
CA ARG A 312 -8.65 -9.35 9.18
C ARG A 312 -8.32 -9.02 10.63
N SER A 313 -7.20 -9.49 11.13
CA SER A 313 -6.68 -9.02 12.43
C SER A 313 -6.41 -7.51 12.37
N LEU A 314 -6.94 -6.80 13.37
CA LEU A 314 -6.79 -5.35 13.50
C LEU A 314 -5.83 -5.03 14.64
N ALA A 315 -4.93 -4.10 14.39
CA ALA A 315 -3.97 -3.60 15.37
C ALA A 315 -3.95 -2.07 15.38
N VAL A 316 -3.33 -1.49 16.38
CA VAL A 316 -3.03 -0.06 16.45
C VAL A 316 -1.53 0.13 16.64
N SER A 317 -0.92 1.00 15.83
CA SER A 317 0.49 1.38 16.03
C SER A 317 0.61 2.42 17.13
N VAL A 318 1.49 2.15 18.06
CA VAL A 318 1.85 3.06 19.19
C VAL A 318 3.36 3.16 19.29
N PRO A 319 3.92 4.25 19.86
CA PRO A 319 5.35 4.33 20.12
C PRO A 319 5.86 3.14 20.93
N ALA A 320 7.04 2.63 20.59
CA ALA A 320 7.66 1.51 21.28
C ALA A 320 7.91 1.83 22.76
N GLY A 321 7.69 0.85 23.64
CA GLY A 321 7.88 1.01 25.08
C GLY A 321 6.75 1.71 25.82
N LEU A 322 5.75 2.25 25.14
CA LEU A 322 4.56 2.81 25.80
C LEU A 322 3.46 1.75 25.95
N SER A 323 2.83 1.76 27.15
CA SER A 323 1.50 1.17 27.29
C SER A 323 0.54 1.98 26.41
N SER A 324 -0.39 1.31 25.69
CA SER A 324 -1.35 1.98 24.82
C SER A 324 -1.92 3.23 25.52
N GLY A 325 -1.53 4.41 25.04
CA GLY A 325 -2.17 5.67 25.40
C GLY A 325 -3.66 5.60 25.03
N ASN A 326 -4.42 6.63 25.32
CA ASN A 326 -5.86 6.70 25.06
C ASN A 326 -6.19 6.34 23.61
N VAL A 327 -6.41 5.04 23.36
CA VAL A 327 -6.93 4.57 22.06
C VAL A 327 -8.43 4.79 22.08
N GLN A 328 -8.91 5.68 21.24
CA GLN A 328 -10.34 5.88 21.03
C GLN A 328 -10.78 5.14 19.76
N MET A 329 -11.88 4.42 19.86
CA MET A 329 -12.46 3.67 18.75
C MET A 329 -13.88 4.15 18.50
N LYS A 330 -14.19 4.46 17.22
CA LYS A 330 -15.53 4.88 16.80
C LYS A 330 -15.92 4.14 15.54
N ILE A 331 -17.09 3.50 15.55
CA ILE A 331 -17.67 2.91 14.35
C ILE A 331 -18.42 4.00 13.59
N HIS A 332 -18.14 4.11 12.30
CA HIS A 332 -18.81 5.01 11.37
C HIS A 332 -19.46 4.19 10.25
N TYR A 333 -20.74 4.47 9.95
CA TYR A 333 -21.46 3.92 8.81
C TYR A 333 -22.62 4.85 8.42
N ASP A 334 -22.98 4.83 7.14
CA ASP A 334 -24.12 5.59 6.62
C ASP A 334 -25.42 4.82 6.96
N GLY A 335 -25.96 5.13 8.12
CA GLY A 335 -27.05 4.36 8.68
C GLY A 335 -28.38 5.10 8.74
N PRO A 336 -29.47 4.32 8.87
CA PRO A 336 -29.51 2.86 8.87
C PRO A 336 -29.18 2.22 7.52
N LEU A 337 -28.44 1.10 7.53
CA LEU A 337 -28.06 0.36 6.31
C LEU A 337 -29.31 -0.18 5.62
N VAL A 338 -29.32 -0.21 4.30
CA VAL A 338 -30.48 -0.67 3.51
C VAL A 338 -30.28 -2.10 3.05
N ALA A 339 -31.21 -3.01 3.43
CA ALA A 339 -31.20 -4.39 2.96
C ALA A 339 -31.56 -4.50 1.45
N PRO A 340 -31.02 -5.49 0.70
CA PRO A 340 -30.27 -6.65 1.20
C PRO A 340 -28.80 -6.33 1.46
N ILE A 341 -28.21 -7.00 2.46
CA ILE A 341 -26.80 -6.93 2.81
C ILE A 341 -26.25 -8.35 2.75
N ALA A 342 -25.16 -8.54 2.02
CA ALA A 342 -24.49 -9.84 1.95
C ALA A 342 -23.44 -9.97 3.05
N LYS A 343 -23.31 -11.17 3.62
CA LYS A 343 -22.19 -11.50 4.50
C LYS A 343 -20.86 -11.22 3.82
N GLY A 344 -19.92 -10.55 4.53
CA GLY A 344 -18.64 -10.13 3.98
C GLY A 344 -18.67 -8.83 3.17
N GLN A 345 -19.83 -8.23 2.93
CA GLN A 345 -19.95 -6.92 2.32
C GLN A 345 -19.39 -5.85 3.26
N GLU A 346 -18.52 -4.95 2.76
CA GLU A 346 -18.09 -3.77 3.50
C GLU A 346 -19.26 -2.82 3.71
N VAL A 347 -19.58 -2.50 4.97
CA VAL A 347 -20.78 -1.74 5.34
C VAL A 347 -20.50 -0.67 6.40
N ALA A 348 -19.32 -0.66 7.01
CA ALA A 348 -18.94 0.28 8.05
C ALA A 348 -17.43 0.47 8.10
N GLN A 349 -16.98 1.43 8.88
CA GLN A 349 -15.57 1.71 9.14
C GLN A 349 -15.34 1.82 10.65
N LEU A 350 -14.23 1.24 11.14
CA LEU A 350 -13.71 1.51 12.47
C LEU A 350 -12.68 2.63 12.36
N VAL A 351 -12.93 3.76 13.01
CA VAL A 351 -11.97 4.84 13.15
C VAL A 351 -11.26 4.68 14.48
N VAL A 352 -9.95 4.44 14.43
CA VAL A 352 -9.07 4.32 15.60
C VAL A 352 -8.23 5.59 15.68
N THR A 353 -8.32 6.29 16.80
CA THR A 353 -7.59 7.54 17.05
C THR A 353 -6.65 7.35 18.22
N THR A 354 -5.40 7.75 18.04
CA THR A 354 -4.36 7.81 19.07
C THR A 354 -3.84 9.25 19.17
N SER A 355 -3.04 9.55 20.19
CA SER A 355 -2.34 10.84 20.31
C SER A 355 -1.17 10.98 19.31
N ASP A 356 -0.69 9.88 18.72
CA ASP A 356 0.64 9.80 18.14
C ASP A 356 0.63 9.59 16.62
N THR A 357 -0.52 9.16 16.07
CA THR A 357 -0.70 8.97 14.62
C THR A 357 -1.98 9.64 14.13
N PRO A 358 -2.07 10.00 12.84
CA PRO A 358 -3.35 10.36 12.24
C PRO A 358 -4.40 9.26 12.45
N PRO A 359 -5.70 9.61 12.48
CA PRO A 359 -6.78 8.62 12.61
C PRO A 359 -6.62 7.50 11.58
N GLN A 360 -6.70 6.27 12.06
CA GLN A 360 -6.65 5.05 11.24
C GLN A 360 -8.08 4.65 10.91
N VAL A 361 -8.35 4.37 9.63
CA VAL A 361 -9.67 3.95 9.16
C VAL A 361 -9.58 2.53 8.63
N VAL A 362 -10.31 1.62 9.24
CA VAL A 362 -10.31 0.21 8.90
C VAL A 362 -11.73 -0.21 8.48
N PRO A 363 -11.89 -0.87 7.31
CA PRO A 363 -13.19 -1.35 6.88
C PRO A 363 -13.72 -2.45 7.83
N LEU A 364 -15.03 -2.44 8.05
CA LEU A 364 -15.77 -3.50 8.74
C LEU A 364 -16.77 -4.13 7.79
N VAL A 365 -16.92 -5.44 7.86
CA VAL A 365 -17.82 -6.19 6.98
C VAL A 365 -19.05 -6.71 7.74
N ALA A 366 -20.12 -6.95 7.01
CA ALA A 366 -21.32 -7.60 7.55
C ALA A 366 -20.99 -9.06 7.96
N GLY A 367 -21.32 -9.43 9.18
CA GLY A 367 -21.08 -10.77 9.68
C GLY A 367 -22.12 -11.80 9.23
N ASP A 368 -23.30 -11.35 8.86
CA ASP A 368 -24.43 -12.19 8.42
C ASP A 368 -25.10 -11.61 7.18
N ASP A 369 -25.82 -12.47 6.45
CA ASP A 369 -26.73 -12.04 5.39
C ASP A 369 -27.98 -11.42 6.00
N VAL A 370 -28.41 -10.25 5.48
CA VAL A 370 -29.69 -9.64 5.83
C VAL A 370 -30.51 -9.48 4.57
N GLY A 371 -31.48 -10.37 4.36
CA GLY A 371 -32.44 -10.30 3.26
C GLY A 371 -33.41 -9.13 3.41
N ARG A 372 -34.18 -8.83 2.36
CA ARG A 372 -35.27 -7.84 2.43
C ARG A 372 -36.41 -8.36 3.31
N ALA A 373 -37.00 -7.49 4.12
CA ALA A 373 -38.20 -7.81 4.87
C ALA A 373 -39.35 -8.23 3.94
N GLY A 374 -40.10 -9.27 4.32
CA GLY A 374 -41.31 -9.69 3.63
C GLY A 374 -42.38 -8.57 3.65
N PHE A 375 -43.46 -8.74 2.85
CA PHE A 375 -44.49 -7.73 2.66
C PHE A 375 -45.09 -7.23 4.00
N PHE A 376 -45.44 -8.12 4.91
CA PHE A 376 -45.96 -7.74 6.23
C PHE A 376 -44.92 -7.11 7.17
N GLY A 377 -43.66 -7.52 7.04
CA GLY A 377 -42.56 -6.90 7.77
C GLY A 377 -42.34 -5.45 7.37
N ARG A 378 -42.46 -5.13 6.08
CA ARG A 378 -42.34 -3.74 5.56
C ARG A 378 -43.46 -2.82 6.07
N ILE A 379 -44.71 -3.31 6.14
CA ILE A 379 -45.84 -2.57 6.68
C ILE A 379 -45.59 -2.27 8.16
N TRP A 380 -45.13 -3.28 8.94
CA TRP A 380 -44.83 -3.12 10.36
C TRP A 380 -43.68 -2.17 10.64
N LEU A 381 -42.61 -2.23 9.85
CA LEU A 381 -41.49 -1.31 9.95
C LEU A 381 -41.88 0.13 9.55
N GLY A 382 -42.72 0.29 8.54
CA GLY A 382 -43.29 1.59 8.18
C GLY A 382 -44.14 2.20 9.27
N PHE A 383 -44.92 1.37 9.95
CA PHE A 383 -45.75 1.79 11.09
C PHE A 383 -44.87 2.23 12.29
N LYS A 384 -43.85 1.46 12.64
CA LYS A 384 -42.88 1.87 13.68
C LYS A 384 -42.15 3.18 13.38
N SER A 385 -41.78 3.40 12.12
CA SER A 385 -41.12 4.62 11.68
C SER A 385 -42.01 5.88 11.85
N LEU A 386 -43.32 5.73 11.62
CA LEU A 386 -44.30 6.83 11.80
C LEU A 386 -44.46 7.23 13.27
N PHE A 387 -44.18 6.33 14.21
CA PHE A 387 -44.32 6.60 15.66
C PHE A 387 -42.98 6.83 16.37
N GLY A 388 -41.84 6.98 15.61
CA GLY A 388 -40.53 7.25 16.21
C GLY A 388 -40.01 6.08 17.08
N MET A 389 -40.50 4.87 16.87
CA MET A 389 -40.16 3.65 17.63
C MET A 389 -39.15 2.76 16.89
N ALA A 390 -38.37 3.33 15.93
CA ALA A 390 -37.39 2.60 15.13
C ALA A 390 -35.97 2.87 15.65
#